data_281cf681429efd1f8ec55bffbbfa8e1b
#
_entry.id   281cf681429efd1f8ec55bffbbfa8e1b
#
_cell.length_a   1.000
_cell.length_b   1.000
_cell.length_c   1.000
_cell.angle_alpha   90.00
_cell.angle_beta   90.00
_cell.angle_gamma   90.00
#
_symmetry.space_group_name_H-M   'P 1'
#
loop_
_entity.id
_entity.type
_entity.pdbx_description
1 polymer ?
#
loop_
_entity_poly.entity_id
_entity_poly.type
_entity_poly.pdbx_seq_one_letter_code
_entity_poly.pdbx_strand_id
1 'polypeptide(L)'
;MCAAVGEAWVGAGRGVGDVVLFAVGIHAIGGIVRGGLPITGARGRAGSVGWVSLNPVEREDYRKVGCVEAEVAAAGIVRRMIWRIKAGDRSRVQDAVNDDLSAITVDHILSAARANDGVSISVVRDTAKYLGMAAANLVALADPEMLVLGGIMASAADLLLEPIRVELGRRLPKAMIDGLAVETATLGDEAAAIGAARLAGAAVR
;
A
#
# COMPACT_ATOMS: atom_id res chain seq x y z
N MET A 1 -11.15 3.75 -5.54
CA MET A 1 -11.53 4.98 -6.25
C MET A 1 -12.01 6.07 -5.29
N CYS A 2 -13.10 5.91 -4.52
CA CYS A 2 -13.60 6.96 -3.63
C CYS A 2 -12.53 7.51 -2.67
N ALA A 3 -11.73 6.65 -2.03
CA ALA A 3 -10.66 7.10 -1.15
C ALA A 3 -9.64 8.01 -1.87
N ALA A 4 -9.29 7.72 -3.13
CA ALA A 4 -8.41 8.58 -3.91
C ALA A 4 -9.03 9.97 -4.17
N VAL A 5 -10.33 10.01 -4.45
CA VAL A 5 -11.07 11.28 -4.60
C VAL A 5 -11.11 12.06 -3.29
N GLY A 6 -11.32 11.39 -2.16
CA GLY A 6 -11.29 12.03 -0.83
C GLY A 6 -9.93 12.68 -0.55
N GLU A 7 -8.85 11.92 -0.71
CA GLU A 7 -7.49 12.42 -0.50
C GLU A 7 -7.12 13.56 -1.48
N ALA A 8 -7.53 13.46 -2.75
CA ALA A 8 -7.30 14.53 -3.73
C ALA A 8 -8.13 15.78 -3.45
N TRP A 9 -9.34 15.65 -2.85
CA TRP A 9 -10.23 16.79 -2.60
C TRP A 9 -9.85 17.56 -1.34
N VAL A 10 -9.71 16.89 -0.21
CA VAL A 10 -9.52 17.54 1.11
C VAL A 10 -8.40 16.92 1.96
N GLY A 11 -7.77 15.85 1.47
CA GLY A 11 -6.67 15.16 2.15
C GLY A 11 -5.29 15.57 1.64
N ALA A 12 -4.35 14.64 1.66
CA ALA A 12 -2.95 14.86 1.30
C ALA A 12 -2.75 15.41 -0.12
N GLY A 13 -3.61 15.02 -1.06
CA GLY A 13 -3.56 15.46 -2.46
C GLY A 13 -4.32 16.77 -2.75
N ARG A 14 -4.75 17.51 -1.73
CA ARG A 14 -5.49 18.76 -1.94
C ARG A 14 -4.69 19.78 -2.74
N GLY A 15 -5.29 20.25 -3.82
CA GLY A 15 -4.68 21.26 -4.71
C GLY A 15 -3.74 20.66 -5.77
N VAL A 16 -3.57 19.33 -5.80
CA VAL A 16 -2.79 18.62 -6.81
C VAL A 16 -3.72 18.08 -7.90
N GLY A 17 -3.33 18.25 -9.17
CA GLY A 17 -4.14 17.85 -10.31
C GLY A 17 -4.17 16.34 -10.52
N ASP A 18 -3.03 15.71 -10.49
CA ASP A 18 -2.83 14.31 -10.85
C ASP A 18 -2.32 13.51 -9.63
N VAL A 19 -3.23 12.77 -9.00
CA VAL A 19 -2.98 12.02 -7.75
C VAL A 19 -3.21 10.53 -7.97
N VAL A 20 -2.26 9.72 -7.52
CA VAL A 20 -2.46 8.27 -7.37
C VAL A 20 -2.49 7.93 -5.88
N LEU A 21 -3.56 7.29 -5.44
CA LEU A 21 -3.63 6.65 -4.12
C LEU A 21 -3.25 5.18 -4.25
N PHE A 22 -2.35 4.74 -3.37
CA PHE A 22 -2.07 3.34 -3.10
C PHE A 22 -2.20 3.09 -1.60
N ALA A 23 -3.17 2.31 -1.18
CA ALA A 23 -3.40 2.02 0.23
C ALA A 23 -3.47 0.52 0.48
N VAL A 24 -2.94 0.09 1.63
CA VAL A 24 -2.88 -1.31 2.03
C VAL A 24 -3.37 -1.48 3.46
N GLY A 25 -4.28 -2.42 3.63
CA GLY A 25 -4.83 -2.84 4.91
C GLY A 25 -5.18 -4.33 4.82
N ILE A 26 -6.45 -4.67 5.04
CA ILE A 26 -6.98 -6.02 4.76
C ILE A 26 -6.83 -6.33 3.27
N HIS A 27 -7.01 -5.31 2.42
CA HIS A 27 -6.84 -5.36 0.97
C HIS A 27 -5.84 -4.33 0.48
N ALA A 28 -5.29 -4.57 -0.73
CA ALA A 28 -4.50 -3.59 -1.47
C ALA A 28 -5.41 -2.86 -2.47
N ILE A 29 -5.60 -1.58 -2.26
CA ILE A 29 -6.47 -0.74 -3.08
C ILE A 29 -5.69 0.37 -3.76
N GLY A 30 -6.13 0.77 -4.94
CA GLY A 30 -5.61 1.90 -5.68
C GLY A 30 -6.71 2.81 -6.22
N GLY A 31 -6.32 4.00 -6.61
CA GLY A 31 -7.19 4.94 -7.29
C GLY A 31 -6.38 6.02 -7.97
N ILE A 32 -6.85 6.45 -9.13
CA ILE A 32 -6.19 7.47 -9.96
C ILE A 32 -7.17 8.64 -10.09
N VAL A 33 -6.71 9.82 -9.78
CA VAL A 33 -7.43 11.08 -10.00
C VAL A 33 -6.61 11.94 -10.97
N ARG A 34 -7.24 12.45 -12.01
CA ARG A 34 -6.62 13.30 -13.02
C ARG A 34 -7.47 14.54 -13.25
N GLY A 35 -6.88 15.72 -13.11
CA GLY A 35 -7.61 16.98 -13.20
C GLY A 35 -8.77 17.07 -12.22
N GLY A 36 -8.65 16.47 -11.02
CA GLY A 36 -9.68 16.40 -10.00
C GLY A 36 -10.79 15.37 -10.25
N LEU A 37 -10.71 14.58 -11.34
CA LEU A 37 -11.70 13.56 -11.71
C LEU A 37 -11.11 12.14 -11.58
N PRO A 38 -11.88 11.16 -11.08
CA PRO A 38 -11.42 9.81 -10.99
C PRO A 38 -11.32 9.12 -12.35
N ILE A 39 -10.23 8.39 -12.58
CA ILE A 39 -10.09 7.48 -13.70
C ILE A 39 -10.75 6.15 -13.33
N THR A 40 -11.91 5.87 -13.92
CA THR A 40 -12.69 4.66 -13.60
C THR A 40 -12.34 3.47 -14.50
N GLY A 41 -11.85 3.74 -15.70
CA GLY A 41 -11.69 2.74 -16.76
C GLY A 41 -13.01 2.29 -17.36
N ALA A 42 -12.96 1.55 -18.46
CA ALA A 42 -14.13 1.14 -19.23
C ALA A 42 -15.17 0.31 -18.46
N ARG A 43 -14.73 -0.36 -17.37
CA ARG A 43 -15.56 -1.25 -16.54
C ARG A 43 -15.50 -0.90 -15.06
N GLY A 44 -15.09 0.30 -14.70
CA GLY A 44 -14.97 0.75 -13.32
C GLY A 44 -13.86 0.06 -12.51
N ARG A 45 -12.84 -0.52 -13.16
CA ARG A 45 -11.80 -1.34 -12.50
C ARG A 45 -10.40 -0.71 -12.56
N ALA A 46 -10.26 0.51 -13.04
CA ALA A 46 -8.97 1.20 -13.00
C ALA A 46 -8.50 1.34 -11.55
N GLY A 47 -7.21 1.18 -11.31
CA GLY A 47 -6.63 1.20 -9.98
C GLY A 47 -6.73 -0.11 -9.19
N SER A 48 -7.04 -1.24 -9.85
CA SER A 48 -7.03 -2.59 -9.22
C SER A 48 -5.60 -3.05 -8.94
N VAL A 49 -4.88 -2.32 -8.11
CA VAL A 49 -3.44 -2.50 -7.83
C VAL A 49 -3.11 -3.88 -7.25
N GLY A 50 -4.02 -4.48 -6.47
CA GLY A 50 -3.84 -5.82 -5.89
C GLY A 50 -3.53 -6.89 -6.94
N TRP A 51 -3.98 -6.69 -8.19
CA TRP A 51 -3.81 -7.62 -9.31
C TRP A 51 -2.55 -7.38 -10.16
N VAL A 52 -1.76 -6.37 -9.83
CA VAL A 52 -0.49 -6.12 -10.55
C VAL A 52 0.48 -7.26 -10.25
N SER A 53 1.08 -7.84 -11.29
CA SER A 53 2.11 -8.88 -11.16
C SER A 53 3.47 -8.24 -10.87
N LEU A 54 4.15 -8.72 -9.84
CA LEU A 54 5.46 -8.22 -9.42
C LEU A 54 6.61 -9.17 -9.73
N ASN A 55 6.29 -10.41 -10.10
CA ASN A 55 7.27 -11.44 -10.47
C ASN A 55 6.61 -12.45 -11.42
N PRO A 56 7.41 -13.26 -12.16
CA PRO A 56 6.89 -14.24 -13.11
C PRO A 56 6.39 -15.53 -12.45
N VAL A 57 6.51 -15.67 -11.14
CA VAL A 57 6.09 -16.86 -10.41
C VAL A 57 4.57 -16.91 -10.36
N GLU A 58 4.01 -18.03 -10.76
CA GLU A 58 2.57 -18.29 -10.65
C GLU A 58 2.29 -19.08 -9.38
N ARG A 59 1.41 -18.55 -8.52
CA ARG A 59 0.99 -19.16 -7.26
C ARG A 59 -0.53 -19.17 -7.17
N GLU A 60 -1.07 -20.13 -6.42
CA GLU A 60 -2.51 -20.26 -6.25
C GLU A 60 -3.14 -19.02 -5.59
N ASP A 61 -2.49 -18.45 -4.60
CA ASP A 61 -2.94 -17.23 -3.93
C ASP A 61 -2.92 -16.02 -4.88
N TYR A 62 -1.94 -15.92 -5.79
CA TYR A 62 -1.90 -14.86 -6.81
C TYR A 62 -3.09 -14.95 -7.78
N ARG A 63 -3.54 -16.15 -8.11
CA ARG A 63 -4.74 -16.35 -8.94
C ARG A 63 -6.03 -16.00 -8.20
N LYS A 64 -6.07 -16.17 -6.87
CA LYS A 64 -7.26 -15.92 -6.06
C LYS A 64 -7.45 -14.45 -5.69
N VAL A 65 -6.38 -13.75 -5.32
CA VAL A 65 -6.48 -12.38 -4.78
C VAL A 65 -5.60 -11.36 -5.49
N GLY A 66 -4.73 -11.79 -6.39
CA GLY A 66 -3.74 -10.95 -7.07
C GLY A 66 -2.36 -10.98 -6.40
N CYS A 67 -1.31 -10.70 -7.18
CA CYS A 67 0.07 -10.83 -6.70
C CYS A 67 0.41 -9.77 -5.65
N VAL A 68 0.11 -8.48 -5.91
CA VAL A 68 0.37 -7.41 -4.95
C VAL A 68 -0.40 -7.68 -3.65
N GLU A 69 -1.70 -7.98 -3.73
CA GLU A 69 -2.50 -8.24 -2.54
C GLU A 69 -1.95 -9.39 -1.72
N ALA A 70 -1.63 -10.53 -2.36
CA ALA A 70 -1.08 -11.69 -1.68
C ALA A 70 0.25 -11.42 -0.96
N GLU A 71 1.05 -10.45 -1.44
CA GLU A 71 2.33 -10.12 -0.85
C GLU A 71 2.27 -9.00 0.20
N VAL A 72 1.41 -8.00 0.04
CA VAL A 72 1.47 -6.80 0.89
C VAL A 72 0.27 -6.59 1.79
N ALA A 73 -0.88 -7.23 1.53
CA ALA A 73 -2.03 -7.15 2.41
C ALA A 73 -1.77 -7.86 3.76
N ALA A 74 -2.56 -7.55 4.78
CA ALA A 74 -2.37 -8.04 6.13
C ALA A 74 -2.11 -9.56 6.20
N ALA A 75 -2.92 -10.35 5.47
CA ALA A 75 -2.76 -11.80 5.42
C ALA A 75 -1.40 -12.24 4.84
N GLY A 76 -0.88 -11.53 3.85
CA GLY A 76 0.42 -11.81 3.24
C GLY A 76 1.59 -11.53 4.17
N ILE A 77 1.53 -10.42 4.90
CA ILE A 77 2.55 -10.02 5.89
C ILE A 77 2.59 -11.03 7.04
N VAL A 78 1.42 -11.35 7.61
CA VAL A 78 1.29 -12.32 8.69
C VAL A 78 1.77 -13.71 8.25
N ARG A 79 1.37 -14.17 7.07
CA ARG A 79 1.83 -15.44 6.51
C ARG A 79 3.36 -15.50 6.39
N ARG A 80 4.02 -14.43 5.96
CA ARG A 80 5.48 -14.34 5.87
C ARG A 80 6.13 -14.47 7.24
N MET A 81 5.58 -13.83 8.27
CA MET A 81 6.05 -13.98 9.65
C MET A 81 5.92 -15.43 10.13
N ILE A 82 4.74 -16.04 9.94
CA ILE A 82 4.49 -17.43 10.34
C ILE A 82 5.46 -18.40 9.64
N TRP A 83 5.76 -18.19 8.37
CA TRP A 83 6.74 -19.02 7.64
C TRP A 83 8.14 -18.91 8.23
N ARG A 84 8.59 -17.71 8.59
CA ARG A 84 9.90 -17.50 9.24
C ARG A 84 9.96 -18.24 10.57
N ILE A 85 8.93 -18.12 11.41
CA ILE A 85 8.87 -18.82 12.70
C ILE A 85 8.86 -20.34 12.50
N LYS A 86 8.06 -20.85 11.56
CA LYS A 86 8.02 -22.30 11.25
C LYS A 86 9.32 -22.83 10.66
N ALA A 87 10.12 -21.98 10.04
CA ALA A 87 11.45 -22.31 9.55
C ALA A 87 12.52 -22.31 10.65
N GLY A 88 12.16 -21.97 11.89
CA GLY A 88 13.05 -22.01 13.05
C GLY A 88 13.54 -20.64 13.54
N ASP A 89 13.14 -19.54 12.91
CA ASP A 89 13.46 -18.20 13.40
C ASP A 89 12.73 -17.92 14.73
N ARG A 90 13.41 -17.24 15.64
CA ARG A 90 12.82 -16.77 16.91
C ARG A 90 12.50 -15.29 16.81
N SER A 91 11.27 -14.92 17.20
CA SER A 91 10.76 -13.54 17.16
C SER A 91 10.00 -13.22 18.43
N ARG A 92 10.09 -11.97 18.90
CA ARG A 92 9.27 -11.44 20.00
C ARG A 92 7.77 -11.49 19.72
N VAL A 93 7.38 -11.64 18.46
CA VAL A 93 5.97 -11.83 18.09
C VAL A 93 5.41 -13.11 18.69
N GLN A 94 6.21 -14.17 18.83
CA GLN A 94 5.80 -15.43 19.48
C GLN A 94 5.43 -15.19 20.95
N ASP A 95 6.26 -14.45 21.67
CA ASP A 95 6.00 -14.12 23.09
C ASP A 95 4.71 -13.27 23.23
N ALA A 96 4.51 -12.31 22.30
CA ALA A 96 3.34 -11.43 22.31
C ALA A 96 2.01 -12.16 22.10
N VAL A 97 2.03 -13.33 21.47
CA VAL A 97 0.83 -14.17 21.19
C VAL A 97 0.84 -15.48 21.97
N ASN A 98 1.73 -15.66 22.95
CA ASN A 98 1.88 -16.90 23.74
C ASN A 98 2.00 -18.15 22.86
N ASP A 99 2.83 -18.09 21.81
CA ASP A 99 3.06 -19.12 20.78
C ASP A 99 1.82 -19.49 19.94
N ASP A 100 0.68 -18.82 20.10
CA ASP A 100 -0.47 -18.98 19.20
C ASP A 100 -0.25 -18.20 17.90
N LEU A 101 0.36 -18.87 16.92
CA LEU A 101 0.66 -18.24 15.63
C LEU A 101 -0.60 -17.78 14.88
N SER A 102 -1.79 -18.28 15.21
CA SER A 102 -3.05 -17.85 14.58
C SER A 102 -3.51 -16.48 15.06
N ALA A 103 -3.03 -16.04 16.23
CA ALA A 103 -3.32 -14.73 16.81
C ALA A 103 -2.38 -13.61 16.31
N ILE A 104 -1.38 -13.93 15.46
CA ILE A 104 -0.45 -12.92 14.95
C ILE A 104 -1.19 -11.92 14.06
N THR A 105 -0.99 -10.64 14.33
CA THR A 105 -1.48 -9.51 13.54
C THR A 105 -0.33 -8.69 12.96
N VAL A 106 -0.63 -7.81 12.00
CA VAL A 106 0.35 -6.86 11.45
C VAL A 106 0.89 -5.95 12.56
N ASP A 107 0.05 -5.53 13.50
CA ASP A 107 0.46 -4.65 14.60
C ASP A 107 1.48 -5.32 15.53
N HIS A 108 1.35 -6.62 15.79
CA HIS A 108 2.38 -7.39 16.51
C HIS A 108 3.73 -7.33 15.78
N ILE A 109 3.73 -7.50 14.46
CA ILE A 109 4.94 -7.48 13.63
C ILE A 109 5.58 -6.09 13.63
N LEU A 110 4.78 -5.04 13.42
CA LEU A 110 5.26 -3.65 13.39
C LEU A 110 5.81 -3.23 14.76
N SER A 111 5.11 -3.59 15.84
CA SER A 111 5.55 -3.29 17.22
C SER A 111 6.87 -4.00 17.55
N ALA A 112 7.00 -5.28 17.17
CA ALA A 112 8.25 -6.03 17.36
C ALA A 112 9.39 -5.45 16.51
N ALA A 113 9.13 -5.01 15.27
CA ALA A 113 10.13 -4.34 14.44
C ALA A 113 10.64 -3.04 15.09
N ARG A 114 9.74 -2.22 15.64
CA ARG A 114 10.12 -1.02 16.42
C ARG A 114 10.92 -1.35 17.69
N ALA A 115 10.69 -2.55 18.25
CA ALA A 115 11.45 -3.08 19.37
C ALA A 115 12.76 -3.79 18.95
N ASN A 116 13.23 -3.60 17.73
CA ASN A 116 14.45 -4.17 17.15
C ASN A 116 14.44 -5.70 17.05
N ASP A 117 13.28 -6.33 16.85
CA ASP A 117 13.20 -7.75 16.53
C ASP A 117 13.67 -8.00 15.09
N GLY A 118 14.76 -8.75 14.92
CA GLY A 118 15.43 -8.94 13.62
C GLY A 118 14.54 -9.64 12.59
N VAL A 119 13.70 -10.59 13.01
CA VAL A 119 12.77 -11.30 12.12
C VAL A 119 11.70 -10.35 11.63
N SER A 120 11.10 -9.57 12.53
CA SER A 120 10.08 -8.57 12.19
C SER A 120 10.64 -7.49 11.27
N ILE A 121 11.84 -6.99 11.54
CA ILE A 121 12.55 -6.04 10.65
C ILE A 121 12.71 -6.63 9.24
N SER A 122 13.10 -7.91 9.15
CA SER A 122 13.23 -8.58 7.85
C SER A 122 11.90 -8.68 7.11
N VAL A 123 10.81 -9.06 7.81
CA VAL A 123 9.46 -9.15 7.24
C VAL A 123 8.96 -7.79 6.75
N VAL A 124 9.16 -6.72 7.54
CA VAL A 124 8.81 -5.35 7.17
C VAL A 124 9.61 -4.88 5.96
N ARG A 125 10.91 -5.16 5.91
CA ARG A 125 11.78 -4.82 4.78
C ARG A 125 11.34 -5.53 3.49
N ASP A 126 11.00 -6.80 3.56
CA ASP A 126 10.51 -7.54 2.40
C ASP A 126 9.13 -7.01 1.94
N THR A 127 8.26 -6.66 2.88
CA THR A 127 6.98 -5.99 2.57
C THR A 127 7.22 -4.66 1.86
N ALA A 128 8.13 -3.82 2.36
CA ALA A 128 8.47 -2.53 1.76
C ALA A 128 9.00 -2.67 0.32
N LYS A 129 9.75 -3.74 0.01
CA LYS A 129 10.19 -4.01 -1.37
C LYS A 129 9.00 -4.23 -2.30
N TYR A 130 8.05 -5.09 -1.93
CA TYR A 130 6.85 -5.32 -2.74
C TYR A 130 5.99 -4.06 -2.88
N LEU A 131 5.85 -3.30 -1.79
CA LEU A 131 5.15 -2.00 -1.82
C LEU A 131 5.84 -1.02 -2.77
N GLY A 132 7.15 -0.90 -2.72
CA GLY A 132 7.93 -0.05 -3.62
C GLY A 132 7.86 -0.50 -5.08
N MET A 133 7.84 -1.83 -5.34
CA MET A 133 7.62 -2.37 -6.69
C MET A 133 6.24 -2.00 -7.24
N ALA A 134 5.20 -2.17 -6.44
CA ALA A 134 3.84 -1.80 -6.84
C ALA A 134 3.72 -0.30 -7.06
N ALA A 135 4.27 0.51 -6.16
CA ALA A 135 4.32 1.97 -6.29
C ALA A 135 5.04 2.42 -7.57
N ALA A 136 6.19 1.80 -7.90
CA ALA A 136 6.92 2.10 -9.13
C ALA A 136 6.11 1.80 -10.39
N ASN A 137 5.37 0.68 -10.41
CA ASN A 137 4.48 0.36 -11.53
C ASN A 137 3.34 1.37 -11.67
N LEU A 138 2.77 1.83 -10.56
CA LEU A 138 1.72 2.86 -10.57
C LEU A 138 2.25 4.19 -11.10
N VAL A 139 3.42 4.62 -10.64
CA VAL A 139 4.07 5.85 -11.11
C VAL A 139 4.38 5.74 -12.62
N ALA A 140 4.97 4.63 -13.07
CA ALA A 140 5.31 4.42 -14.48
C ALA A 140 4.08 4.42 -15.41
N LEU A 141 2.93 3.95 -14.92
CA LEU A 141 1.70 3.84 -15.73
C LEU A 141 0.84 5.11 -15.69
N ALA A 142 0.81 5.80 -14.56
CA ALA A 142 -0.10 6.92 -14.34
C ALA A 142 0.60 8.28 -14.47
N ASP A 143 1.92 8.34 -14.33
CA ASP A 143 2.73 9.58 -14.33
C ASP A 143 2.08 10.68 -13.48
N PRO A 144 1.91 10.46 -12.15
CA PRO A 144 1.21 11.40 -11.28
C PRO A 144 2.14 12.51 -10.80
N GLU A 145 1.58 13.65 -10.43
CA GLU A 145 2.27 14.69 -9.66
C GLU A 145 2.50 14.23 -8.21
N MET A 146 1.58 13.42 -7.68
CA MET A 146 1.65 12.92 -6.29
C MET A 146 1.20 11.47 -6.17
N LEU A 147 2.02 10.70 -5.44
CA LEU A 147 1.67 9.37 -4.95
C LEU A 147 1.32 9.45 -3.46
N VAL A 148 0.07 9.15 -3.12
CA VAL A 148 -0.43 9.11 -1.74
C VAL A 148 -0.42 7.67 -1.24
N LEU A 149 0.29 7.40 -0.15
CA LEU A 149 0.45 6.10 0.48
C LEU A 149 -0.46 5.98 1.70
N GLY A 150 -1.42 5.05 1.67
CA GLY A 150 -2.44 4.89 2.70
C GLY A 150 -2.39 3.57 3.47
N GLY A 151 -3.27 3.43 4.47
CA GLY A 151 -3.35 2.25 5.32
C GLY A 151 -2.08 2.03 6.13
N ILE A 152 -1.53 0.81 6.13
CA ILE A 152 -0.31 0.50 6.90
C ILE A 152 0.89 1.34 6.49
N MET A 153 0.94 1.85 5.24
CA MET A 153 2.04 2.71 4.79
C MET A 153 1.99 4.09 5.46
N ALA A 154 0.80 4.56 5.82
CA ALA A 154 0.65 5.80 6.58
C ALA A 154 0.82 5.55 8.10
N SER A 155 0.18 4.50 8.66
CA SER A 155 0.25 4.20 10.09
C SER A 155 1.63 3.71 10.57
N ALA A 156 2.43 3.14 9.67
CA ALA A 156 3.81 2.70 9.91
C ALA A 156 4.81 3.43 9.00
N ALA A 157 4.59 4.72 8.75
CA ALA A 157 5.46 5.53 7.89
C ALA A 157 6.91 5.58 8.39
N ASP A 158 7.12 5.51 9.69
CA ASP A 158 8.43 5.39 10.34
C ASP A 158 9.25 4.17 9.88
N LEU A 159 8.57 3.08 9.51
CA LEU A 159 9.19 1.83 9.07
C LEU A 159 9.17 1.63 7.56
N LEU A 160 8.18 2.19 6.87
CA LEU A 160 7.89 1.83 5.48
C LEU A 160 8.18 2.93 4.47
N LEU A 161 8.02 4.22 4.84
CA LEU A 161 8.06 5.31 3.86
C LEU A 161 9.43 5.44 3.19
N GLU A 162 10.49 5.47 3.97
CA GLU A 162 11.85 5.61 3.40
C GLU A 162 12.27 4.37 2.59
N PRO A 163 12.07 3.12 3.05
CA PRO A 163 12.30 1.95 2.22
C PRO A 163 11.52 1.94 0.90
N ILE A 164 10.27 2.42 0.88
CA ILE A 164 9.47 2.54 -0.35
C ILE A 164 10.10 3.59 -1.30
N ARG A 165 10.50 4.76 -0.80
CA ARG A 165 11.20 5.79 -1.58
C ARG A 165 12.50 5.26 -2.20
N VAL A 166 13.27 4.52 -1.42
CA VAL A 166 14.51 3.88 -1.91
C VAL A 166 14.21 2.89 -3.05
N GLU A 167 13.16 2.08 -2.92
CA GLU A 167 12.76 1.15 -3.99
C GLU A 167 12.25 1.87 -5.25
N LEU A 168 11.53 2.99 -5.11
CA LEU A 168 11.17 3.84 -6.24
C LEU A 168 12.42 4.32 -6.97
N GLY A 169 13.41 4.85 -6.24
CA GLY A 169 14.68 5.33 -6.81
C GLY A 169 15.52 4.26 -7.49
N ARG A 170 15.36 2.99 -7.10
CA ARG A 170 16.05 1.85 -7.73
C ARG A 170 15.39 1.38 -9.02
N ARG A 171 14.10 1.66 -9.22
CA ARG A 171 13.29 1.05 -10.28
C ARG A 171 12.89 2.03 -11.36
N LEU A 172 12.86 3.31 -11.04
CA LEU A 172 12.48 4.36 -11.96
C LEU A 172 13.67 5.24 -12.29
N PRO A 173 13.77 5.69 -13.54
CA PRO A 173 14.79 6.68 -13.90
C PRO A 173 14.52 8.00 -13.16
N LYS A 174 15.59 8.76 -12.92
CA LYS A 174 15.53 10.04 -12.19
C LYS A 174 14.45 10.98 -12.76
N ALA A 175 14.29 11.03 -14.09
CA ALA A 175 13.30 11.88 -14.76
C ALA A 175 11.84 11.58 -14.38
N MET A 176 11.53 10.34 -13.93
CA MET A 176 10.18 9.96 -13.45
C MET A 176 9.96 10.24 -11.97
N ILE A 177 11.03 10.52 -11.24
CA ILE A 177 10.99 10.77 -9.79
C ILE A 177 11.14 12.26 -9.52
N ASP A 178 11.86 12.99 -10.37
CA ASP A 178 12.03 14.43 -10.22
C ASP A 178 10.65 15.12 -10.32
N GLY A 179 10.26 15.78 -9.24
CA GLY A 179 8.97 16.45 -9.13
C GLY A 179 7.83 15.57 -8.61
N LEU A 180 8.02 14.25 -8.47
CA LEU A 180 7.02 13.37 -7.84
C LEU A 180 6.99 13.60 -6.33
N ALA A 181 5.85 14.06 -5.82
CA ALA A 181 5.60 14.07 -4.38
C ALA A 181 5.17 12.68 -3.90
N VAL A 182 5.77 12.18 -2.81
CA VAL A 182 5.38 10.91 -2.17
C VAL A 182 4.99 11.22 -0.73
N GLU A 183 3.69 11.18 -0.46
CA GLU A 183 3.10 11.59 0.81
C GLU A 183 2.25 10.49 1.43
N THR A 184 2.00 10.58 2.73
CA THR A 184 1.08 9.67 3.43
C THR A 184 -0.34 10.21 3.40
N ALA A 185 -1.33 9.31 3.28
CA ALA A 185 -2.75 9.63 3.37
C ALA A 185 -3.10 10.25 4.73
N THR A 186 -4.00 11.22 4.74
CA THR A 186 -4.36 11.98 5.95
C THR A 186 -5.79 11.73 6.42
N LEU A 187 -6.67 11.19 5.58
CA LEU A 187 -8.09 10.99 5.91
C LEU A 187 -8.39 9.61 6.51
N GLY A 188 -7.44 8.68 6.51
CA GLY A 188 -7.61 7.35 7.06
C GLY A 188 -8.87 6.64 6.54
N ASP A 189 -9.67 6.07 7.45
CA ASP A 189 -10.89 5.32 7.11
C ASP A 189 -12.01 6.19 6.54
N GLU A 190 -11.98 7.49 6.78
CA GLU A 190 -12.99 8.43 6.29
C GLU A 190 -12.81 8.77 4.80
N ALA A 191 -11.64 8.53 4.24
CA ALA A 191 -11.29 8.89 2.86
C ALA A 191 -12.33 8.41 1.84
N ALA A 192 -12.83 7.19 1.99
CA ALA A 192 -13.80 6.60 1.06
C ALA A 192 -15.17 7.28 1.16
N ALA A 193 -15.65 7.57 2.36
CA ALA A 193 -16.93 8.24 2.59
C ALA A 193 -16.91 9.69 2.08
N ILE A 194 -15.84 10.42 2.37
CA ILE A 194 -15.62 11.80 1.91
C ILE A 194 -15.58 11.85 0.37
N GLY A 195 -14.83 10.95 -0.26
CA GLY A 195 -14.75 10.89 -1.72
C GLY A 195 -16.07 10.49 -2.38
N ALA A 196 -16.85 9.59 -1.77
CA ALA A 196 -18.18 9.22 -2.25
C ALA A 196 -19.15 10.42 -2.18
N ALA A 197 -19.14 11.17 -1.08
CA ALA A 197 -19.93 12.40 -0.93
C ALA A 197 -19.57 13.44 -1.99
N ARG A 198 -18.26 13.62 -2.28
CA ARG A 198 -17.80 14.51 -3.35
C ARG A 198 -18.34 14.12 -4.71
N LEU A 199 -18.29 12.82 -5.04
CA LEU A 199 -18.76 12.30 -6.33
C LEU A 199 -20.28 12.45 -6.47
N ALA A 200 -21.04 12.15 -5.42
CA ALA A 200 -22.48 12.33 -5.41
C ALA A 200 -22.88 13.81 -5.61
N GLY A 201 -22.21 14.73 -4.91
CA GLY A 201 -22.46 16.17 -5.06
C GLY A 201 -22.07 16.73 -6.44
N ALA A 202 -21.14 16.09 -7.16
CA ALA A 202 -20.79 16.46 -8.53
C ALA A 202 -21.80 15.93 -9.57
N ALA A 203 -22.47 14.81 -9.29
CA ALA A 203 -23.44 14.19 -10.18
C ALA A 203 -24.82 14.90 -10.17
N VAL A 204 -25.08 15.76 -9.19
CA VAL A 204 -26.36 16.52 -9.04
C VAL A 204 -26.32 17.89 -9.74
N ARG A 205 -25.18 18.28 -10.29
CA ARG A 205 -24.98 19.51 -11.06
C ARG A 205 -24.92 19.23 -12.55
#